data_0962ef1ac424437551bbecc1eba82b5f
#
_entry.id   0962ef1ac424437551bbecc1eba82b5f
#
_cell.length_a   1.000
_cell.length_b   1.000
_cell.length_c   1.000
_cell.angle_alpha   90.00
_cell.angle_beta   90.00
_cell.angle_gamma   90.00
#
_symmetry.space_group_name_H-M   'P 1'
#
loop_
_entity.id
_entity.type
_entity.pdbx_description
1 polymer ?
#
loop_
_entity_poly.entity_id
_entity_poly.type
_entity_poly.pdbx_seq_one_letter_code
_entity_poly.pdbx_strand_id
1 'polypeptide(L)'
;MRTDSKALVPREEAAEGGPDTIEQVMRERVRATIETIVEEELEAALGAGRSARVGAARRGYRHGVRSRTLTTSLGPTTFRVPRARLLQAAGGTLEWQSRTLPRYQRRTARVDEAILGVYLSGTNSRRLKGALAPLLRGGPLSKDAVSRLVGRLKSDFEEWRQRDLGTDAIRYLMLDGWYPRVRLGRRRVRVPVLVTLGIRADGQRVVLDLRLAGQETAAAWEEVIDHLVARQVGVPTLALLDGNPGLHAALRKQWPTLAIQRCTAHKLRNLLSKAPAHLHEEVAEDYRRMIYGETREGVEKARKAFTKKWRLRCPAVAASLEEAGDELFTFLQFPPAQWKGLRTTNALERINEEFRRRTKTQASLPSEEAVLLLLFGLLRSGQIKLRRQVGCKDMPLAPTLRQEQAA
;
A
#
# COMPACT_ATOMS: atom_id res chain seq x y z
N MET A 1 13.36 -27.64 -63.69
CA MET A 1 12.67 -28.85 -63.26
C MET A 1 13.27 -29.37 -61.98
N ARG A 2 12.55 -29.16 -60.88
CA ARG A 2 12.52 -30.02 -59.68
C ARG A 2 11.50 -29.41 -58.73
N THR A 3 10.32 -29.94 -58.77
CA THR A 3 9.21 -29.72 -57.87
C THR A 3 9.45 -30.55 -56.61
N ASP A 4 9.66 -29.90 -55.46
CA ASP A 4 9.56 -30.54 -54.15
C ASP A 4 8.25 -30.09 -53.50
N SER A 5 7.27 -30.95 -53.66
CA SER A 5 6.02 -30.88 -52.90
C SER A 5 6.28 -31.38 -51.47
N LYS A 6 6.42 -30.49 -50.51
CA LYS A 6 6.32 -30.84 -49.10
C LYS A 6 4.86 -31.14 -48.77
N ALA A 7 4.60 -32.42 -48.53
CA ALA A 7 3.35 -32.89 -47.97
C ALA A 7 3.10 -32.19 -46.62
N LEU A 8 1.99 -31.49 -46.50
CA LEU A 8 1.42 -30.98 -45.23
C LEU A 8 1.00 -32.21 -44.42
N VAL A 9 1.72 -32.47 -43.35
CA VAL A 9 1.26 -33.35 -42.27
C VAL A 9 0.03 -32.72 -41.66
N PRO A 10 -1.10 -33.43 -41.51
CA PRO A 10 -2.27 -32.88 -40.81
C PRO A 10 -1.85 -32.55 -39.37
N ARG A 11 -2.03 -31.31 -38.93
CA ARG A 11 -2.03 -30.95 -37.50
C ARG A 11 -3.12 -31.79 -36.86
N GLU A 12 -2.74 -32.76 -36.04
CA GLU A 12 -3.64 -33.33 -35.05
C GLU A 12 -4.30 -32.18 -34.31
N GLU A 13 -5.61 -32.12 -34.43
CA GLU A 13 -6.44 -31.24 -33.58
C GLU A 13 -6.10 -31.61 -32.13
N ALA A 14 -5.43 -30.69 -31.46
CA ALA A 14 -5.20 -30.79 -30.02
C ALA A 14 -6.59 -31.01 -29.39
N ALA A 15 -6.79 -32.19 -28.84
CA ALA A 15 -7.99 -32.55 -28.11
C ALA A 15 -8.31 -31.40 -27.17
N GLU A 16 -9.45 -30.75 -27.35
CA GLU A 16 -10.04 -29.80 -26.38
C GLU A 16 -10.04 -30.56 -25.07
N GLY A 17 -9.20 -30.12 -24.12
CA GLY A 17 -9.10 -30.71 -22.80
C GLY A 17 -10.49 -30.68 -22.19
N GLY A 18 -11.07 -31.84 -21.91
CA GLY A 18 -12.36 -31.96 -21.27
C GLY A 18 -12.39 -31.09 -20.01
N PRO A 19 -13.56 -30.60 -19.62
CA PRO A 19 -13.69 -29.68 -18.49
C PRO A 19 -13.00 -30.29 -17.28
N ASP A 20 -12.13 -29.49 -16.65
CA ASP A 20 -11.33 -29.88 -15.50
C ASP A 20 -12.27 -30.48 -14.45
N THR A 21 -12.28 -31.81 -14.33
CA THR A 21 -13.31 -32.57 -13.62
C THR A 21 -13.44 -32.15 -12.16
N ILE A 22 -12.29 -31.77 -11.55
CA ILE A 22 -12.23 -31.32 -10.15
C ILE A 22 -12.90 -29.95 -10.03
N GLU A 23 -12.56 -28.98 -10.85
CA GLU A 23 -13.17 -27.64 -10.81
C GLU A 23 -14.65 -27.65 -11.14
N GLN A 24 -15.10 -28.55 -12.02
CA GLN A 24 -16.50 -28.73 -12.32
C GLN A 24 -17.26 -29.29 -11.12
N VAL A 25 -16.75 -30.35 -10.51
CA VAL A 25 -17.33 -30.95 -9.30
C VAL A 25 -17.39 -29.91 -8.16
N MET A 26 -16.29 -29.17 -7.93
CA MET A 26 -16.26 -28.10 -6.92
C MET A 26 -17.32 -27.04 -7.21
N ARG A 27 -17.46 -26.59 -8.45
CA ARG A 27 -18.44 -25.59 -8.86
C ARG A 27 -19.88 -26.09 -8.64
N GLU A 28 -20.16 -27.33 -8.95
CA GLU A 28 -21.48 -27.96 -8.75
C GLU A 28 -21.81 -28.08 -7.25
N ARG A 29 -20.84 -28.51 -6.43
CA ARG A 29 -21.02 -28.57 -4.98
C ARG A 29 -21.23 -27.20 -4.35
N VAL A 30 -20.43 -26.21 -4.73
CA VAL A 30 -20.60 -24.82 -4.24
C VAL A 30 -21.95 -24.27 -4.68
N ARG A 31 -22.38 -24.52 -5.93
CA ARG A 31 -23.72 -24.13 -6.39
C ARG A 31 -24.82 -24.74 -5.53
N ALA A 32 -24.80 -26.05 -5.35
CA ALA A 32 -25.79 -26.75 -4.56
C ALA A 32 -25.86 -26.23 -3.13
N THR A 33 -24.72 -26.07 -2.47
CA THR A 33 -24.63 -25.54 -1.10
C THR A 33 -25.23 -24.12 -1.00
N ILE A 34 -24.88 -23.22 -1.92
CA ILE A 34 -25.40 -21.85 -1.91
C ILE A 34 -26.91 -21.83 -2.20
N GLU A 35 -27.40 -22.64 -3.12
CA GLU A 35 -28.85 -22.76 -3.39
C GLU A 35 -29.60 -23.27 -2.15
N THR A 36 -29.06 -24.23 -1.40
CA THR A 36 -29.61 -24.71 -0.14
C THR A 36 -29.64 -23.59 0.91
N ILE A 37 -28.53 -22.88 1.13
CA ILE A 37 -28.47 -21.76 2.08
C ILE A 37 -29.52 -20.68 1.74
N VAL A 38 -29.65 -20.33 0.47
CA VAL A 38 -30.62 -19.32 0.00
C VAL A 38 -32.06 -19.81 0.23
N GLU A 39 -32.30 -21.10 0.07
CA GLU A 39 -33.60 -21.68 0.36
C GLU A 39 -33.91 -21.66 1.86
N GLU A 40 -32.96 -22.02 2.71
CA GLU A 40 -33.06 -21.93 4.18
C GLU A 40 -33.30 -20.48 4.66
N GLU A 41 -32.61 -19.51 4.09
CA GLU A 41 -32.83 -18.07 4.35
C GLU A 41 -34.28 -17.67 4.02
N LEU A 42 -34.82 -18.18 2.91
CA LEU A 42 -36.18 -17.89 2.52
C LEU A 42 -37.20 -18.56 3.41
N GLU A 43 -36.99 -19.84 3.79
CA GLU A 43 -37.85 -20.56 4.72
C GLU A 43 -37.91 -19.88 6.09
N ALA A 44 -36.78 -19.46 6.62
CA ALA A 44 -36.71 -18.66 7.84
C ALA A 44 -37.48 -17.34 7.73
N ALA A 45 -37.37 -16.64 6.59
CA ALA A 45 -38.10 -15.40 6.37
C ALA A 45 -39.62 -15.59 6.22
N LEU A 46 -40.05 -16.66 5.56
CA LEU A 46 -41.48 -16.98 5.37
C LEU A 46 -42.12 -17.60 6.60
N GLY A 47 -41.32 -18.14 7.54
CA GLY A 47 -41.80 -18.95 8.66
C GLY A 47 -42.42 -20.30 8.24
N ALA A 48 -42.11 -20.75 6.99
CA ALA A 48 -42.69 -21.98 6.45
C ALA A 48 -41.78 -22.59 5.37
N GLY A 49 -41.58 -23.88 5.43
CA GLY A 49 -40.94 -24.67 4.41
C GLY A 49 -41.74 -24.71 3.09
N ARG A 50 -41.13 -25.30 2.06
CA ARG A 50 -41.77 -25.49 0.77
C ARG A 50 -42.98 -26.42 0.92
N SER A 51 -44.12 -25.99 0.39
CA SER A 51 -45.38 -26.73 0.44
C SER A 51 -45.97 -27.00 1.88
N ALA A 52 -45.40 -26.40 2.93
CA ALA A 52 -45.92 -26.50 4.27
C ALA A 52 -47.25 -25.73 4.43
N ARG A 53 -48.26 -26.39 5.07
CA ARG A 53 -49.54 -25.76 5.41
C ARG A 53 -49.49 -25.29 6.87
N VAL A 54 -49.01 -24.03 7.08
CA VAL A 54 -48.77 -23.48 8.44
C VAL A 54 -49.75 -22.37 8.84
N GLY A 55 -50.86 -22.20 8.15
CA GLY A 55 -51.92 -21.23 8.48
C GLY A 55 -51.41 -19.81 8.72
N ALA A 56 -51.83 -19.16 9.81
CA ALA A 56 -51.54 -17.77 10.16
C ALA A 56 -50.06 -17.50 10.48
N ALA A 57 -49.24 -18.51 10.70
CA ALA A 57 -47.80 -18.34 10.97
C ALA A 57 -47.00 -17.97 9.72
N ARG A 58 -47.60 -18.03 8.56
CA ARG A 58 -46.90 -17.74 7.27
C ARG A 58 -46.78 -16.25 7.05
N ARG A 59 -45.55 -15.79 6.91
CA ARG A 59 -45.21 -14.36 6.76
C ARG A 59 -45.12 -13.87 5.31
N GLY A 60 -45.59 -14.68 4.34
CA GLY A 60 -45.51 -14.32 2.92
C GLY A 60 -45.69 -15.52 2.00
N TYR A 61 -45.43 -15.33 0.73
CA TYR A 61 -45.65 -16.37 -0.29
C TYR A 61 -44.55 -16.35 -1.37
N ARG A 62 -44.24 -17.53 -1.90
CA ARG A 62 -43.34 -17.72 -3.04
C ARG A 62 -44.07 -17.39 -4.35
N HIS A 63 -43.35 -16.76 -5.29
CA HIS A 63 -43.92 -16.44 -6.60
C HIS A 63 -42.95 -16.73 -7.77
N GLY A 64 -42.11 -17.72 -7.62
CA GLY A 64 -41.27 -18.20 -8.73
C GLY A 64 -39.78 -18.34 -8.35
N VAL A 65 -38.97 -18.54 -9.37
CA VAL A 65 -37.52 -18.69 -9.30
C VAL A 65 -36.89 -17.85 -10.42
N ARG A 66 -35.76 -17.24 -10.20
CA ARG A 66 -34.97 -16.58 -11.22
C ARG A 66 -33.56 -17.18 -11.30
N SER A 67 -33.02 -17.26 -12.49
CA SER A 67 -31.61 -17.57 -12.69
C SER A 67 -30.73 -16.34 -12.51
N ARG A 68 -29.59 -16.52 -11.85
CA ARG A 68 -28.66 -15.45 -11.57
C ARG A 68 -27.22 -15.93 -11.64
N THR A 69 -26.41 -15.31 -12.48
CA THR A 69 -24.99 -15.65 -12.63
C THR A 69 -24.14 -14.76 -11.76
N LEU A 70 -23.27 -15.38 -10.94
CA LEU A 70 -22.26 -14.75 -10.13
C LEU A 70 -20.89 -15.29 -10.53
N THR A 71 -19.93 -14.41 -10.81
CA THR A 71 -18.56 -14.81 -11.05
C THR A 71 -17.85 -15.02 -9.70
N THR A 72 -17.41 -16.24 -9.47
CA THR A 72 -16.67 -16.66 -8.27
C THR A 72 -15.19 -16.93 -8.62
N SER A 73 -14.38 -17.31 -7.63
CA SER A 73 -13.00 -17.77 -7.86
C SER A 73 -12.93 -19.05 -8.73
N LEU A 74 -14.03 -19.80 -8.84
CA LEU A 74 -14.14 -20.97 -9.71
C LEU A 74 -14.72 -20.65 -11.10
N GLY A 75 -14.90 -19.36 -11.41
CA GLY A 75 -15.51 -18.88 -12.64
C GLY A 75 -17.00 -18.50 -12.48
N PRO A 76 -17.68 -18.19 -13.60
CA PRO A 76 -19.10 -17.87 -13.59
C PRO A 76 -19.94 -19.10 -13.18
N THR A 77 -20.82 -18.90 -12.20
CA THR A 77 -21.72 -19.93 -11.69
C THR A 77 -23.15 -19.38 -11.69
N THR A 78 -24.09 -20.11 -12.29
CA THR A 78 -25.51 -19.70 -12.36
C THR A 78 -26.29 -20.41 -11.26
N PHE A 79 -26.92 -19.61 -10.40
CA PHE A 79 -27.72 -20.06 -9.26
C PHE A 79 -29.22 -19.90 -9.55
N ARG A 80 -30.01 -20.81 -9.04
CA ARG A 80 -31.47 -20.71 -9.01
C ARG A 80 -31.89 -20.02 -7.71
N VAL A 81 -32.37 -18.78 -7.80
CA VAL A 81 -32.72 -17.96 -6.64
C VAL A 81 -34.24 -17.89 -6.54
N PRO A 82 -34.83 -18.40 -5.45
CA PRO A 82 -36.27 -18.33 -5.26
C PRO A 82 -36.72 -16.86 -5.07
N ARG A 83 -37.97 -16.58 -5.45
CA ARG A 83 -38.59 -15.27 -5.29
C ARG A 83 -39.78 -15.40 -4.33
N ALA A 84 -39.93 -14.43 -3.43
CA ALA A 84 -41.02 -14.38 -2.52
C ALA A 84 -41.39 -12.95 -2.15
N ARG A 85 -42.64 -12.77 -1.71
CA ARG A 85 -43.13 -11.54 -1.10
C ARG A 85 -43.43 -11.78 0.35
N LEU A 86 -42.91 -10.92 1.21
CA LEU A 86 -43.15 -10.92 2.65
C LEU A 86 -44.31 -9.97 2.96
N LEU A 87 -45.25 -10.39 3.81
CA LEU A 87 -46.34 -9.56 4.31
C LEU A 87 -45.79 -8.54 5.31
N GLN A 88 -46.20 -7.29 5.20
CA GLN A 88 -45.82 -6.23 6.14
C GLN A 88 -46.93 -5.98 7.15
N ALA A 89 -46.56 -5.69 8.40
CA ALA A 89 -47.51 -5.41 9.49
C ALA A 89 -48.43 -4.21 9.18
N ALA A 90 -47.91 -3.21 8.44
CA ALA A 90 -48.67 -2.04 8.03
C ALA A 90 -49.55 -2.28 6.76
N GLY A 91 -49.65 -3.50 6.29
CA GLY A 91 -50.28 -3.84 5.02
C GLY A 91 -49.34 -3.75 3.84
N GLY A 92 -49.63 -4.51 2.77
CA GLY A 92 -48.79 -4.59 1.58
C GLY A 92 -47.75 -5.71 1.65
N THR A 93 -46.84 -5.74 0.63
CA THR A 93 -45.82 -6.79 0.52
C THR A 93 -44.48 -6.22 0.14
N LEU A 94 -43.40 -6.83 0.65
CA LEU A 94 -42.00 -6.52 0.32
C LEU A 94 -41.39 -7.70 -0.43
N GLU A 95 -40.66 -7.43 -1.53
CA GLU A 95 -39.92 -8.48 -2.23
C GLU A 95 -38.74 -8.94 -1.37
N TRP A 96 -38.70 -10.24 -1.07
CA TRP A 96 -37.64 -10.85 -0.28
C TRP A 96 -36.30 -10.79 -1.02
N GLN A 97 -35.22 -10.63 -0.27
CA GLN A 97 -33.84 -10.61 -0.78
C GLN A 97 -32.94 -11.49 0.08
N SER A 98 -32.18 -12.37 -0.57
CA SER A 98 -31.17 -13.18 0.10
C SER A 98 -30.02 -12.31 0.62
N ARG A 99 -29.54 -12.62 1.81
CA ARG A 99 -28.32 -12.04 2.40
C ARG A 99 -27.06 -12.62 1.77
N THR A 100 -27.07 -13.92 1.48
CA THR A 100 -25.95 -14.64 0.84
C THR A 100 -25.74 -14.22 -0.61
N LEU A 101 -26.82 -13.90 -1.34
CA LEU A 101 -26.77 -13.40 -2.72
C LEU A 101 -27.41 -12.01 -2.83
N PRO A 102 -26.77 -10.93 -2.37
CA PRO A 102 -27.33 -9.59 -2.40
C PRO A 102 -27.70 -9.15 -3.81
N ARG A 103 -28.79 -8.41 -3.94
CA ARG A 103 -29.27 -7.90 -5.23
C ARG A 103 -28.17 -7.11 -5.94
N TYR A 104 -28.05 -7.31 -7.25
CA TYR A 104 -27.07 -6.65 -8.13
C TYR A 104 -25.59 -7.09 -7.97
N GLN A 105 -25.24 -7.93 -7.04
CA GLN A 105 -23.90 -8.48 -6.97
C GLN A 105 -23.66 -9.42 -8.16
N ARG A 106 -22.65 -9.15 -8.97
CA ARG A 106 -22.29 -9.96 -10.15
C ARG A 106 -20.98 -10.73 -9.97
N ARG A 107 -20.20 -10.38 -8.97
CA ARG A 107 -18.92 -11.00 -8.65
C ARG A 107 -18.74 -11.08 -7.15
N THR A 108 -17.94 -12.04 -6.69
CA THR A 108 -17.50 -12.11 -5.30
C THR A 108 -16.42 -11.04 -5.02
N ALA A 109 -16.26 -10.66 -3.76
CA ALA A 109 -15.23 -9.71 -3.34
C ALA A 109 -13.82 -10.14 -3.79
N ARG A 110 -13.50 -11.43 -3.69
CA ARG A 110 -12.19 -11.98 -4.12
C ARG A 110 -11.93 -11.79 -5.61
N VAL A 111 -12.96 -11.88 -6.45
CA VAL A 111 -12.84 -11.62 -7.90
C VAL A 111 -12.60 -10.13 -8.14
N ASP A 112 -13.30 -9.25 -7.41
CA ASP A 112 -13.08 -7.81 -7.49
C ASP A 112 -11.67 -7.43 -7.02
N GLU A 113 -11.15 -8.05 -5.96
CA GLU A 113 -9.77 -7.91 -5.48
C GLU A 113 -8.75 -8.37 -6.53
N ALA A 114 -8.98 -9.52 -7.18
CA ALA A 114 -8.12 -10.00 -8.25
C ALA A 114 -8.08 -9.04 -9.45
N ILE A 115 -9.25 -8.49 -9.85
CA ILE A 115 -9.35 -7.47 -10.90
C ILE A 115 -8.52 -6.23 -10.53
N LEU A 116 -8.69 -5.75 -9.30
CA LEU A 116 -7.95 -4.60 -8.79
C LEU A 116 -6.45 -4.89 -8.70
N GLY A 117 -6.05 -6.08 -8.22
CA GLY A 117 -4.67 -6.51 -8.15
C GLY A 117 -3.96 -6.52 -9.51
N VAL A 118 -4.61 -7.03 -10.55
CA VAL A 118 -4.09 -7.01 -11.93
C VAL A 118 -4.03 -5.57 -12.47
N TYR A 119 -5.00 -4.73 -12.16
CA TYR A 119 -4.97 -3.31 -12.52
C TYR A 119 -3.79 -2.60 -11.87
N LEU A 120 -3.58 -2.80 -10.57
CA LEU A 120 -2.49 -2.19 -9.80
C LEU A 120 -1.11 -2.72 -10.19
N SER A 121 -1.01 -3.93 -10.76
CA SER A 121 0.26 -4.47 -11.27
C SER A 121 0.74 -3.85 -12.58
N GLY A 122 0.02 -2.86 -13.11
CA GLY A 122 0.41 -2.10 -14.31
C GLY A 122 -0.31 -2.49 -15.58
N THR A 123 -1.31 -3.36 -15.49
CA THR A 123 -2.13 -3.75 -16.63
C THR A 123 -3.18 -2.68 -16.92
N ASN A 124 -3.20 -2.13 -18.14
CA ASN A 124 -4.24 -1.18 -18.50
C ASN A 124 -5.62 -1.85 -18.56
N SER A 125 -6.69 -1.06 -18.43
CA SER A 125 -8.07 -1.55 -18.41
C SER A 125 -8.47 -2.35 -19.67
N ARG A 126 -7.82 -2.12 -20.81
CA ARG A 126 -8.08 -2.86 -22.06
C ARG A 126 -7.51 -4.28 -22.03
N ARG A 127 -6.32 -4.45 -21.43
CA ARG A 127 -5.63 -5.75 -21.31
C ARG A 127 -6.11 -6.57 -20.10
N LEU A 128 -6.79 -5.93 -19.16
CA LEU A 128 -7.29 -6.55 -17.93
C LEU A 128 -8.19 -7.77 -18.22
N LYS A 129 -9.10 -7.65 -19.19
CA LYS A 129 -9.98 -8.76 -19.58
C LYS A 129 -9.20 -9.96 -20.11
N GLY A 130 -8.16 -9.74 -20.92
CA GLY A 130 -7.28 -10.80 -21.41
C GLY A 130 -6.46 -11.45 -20.28
N ALA A 131 -5.86 -10.64 -19.40
CA ALA A 131 -5.07 -11.14 -18.27
C ALA A 131 -5.91 -11.97 -17.27
N LEU A 132 -7.20 -11.67 -17.16
CA LEU A 132 -8.14 -12.37 -16.28
C LEU A 132 -9.03 -13.39 -17.01
N ALA A 133 -8.78 -13.65 -18.30
CA ALA A 133 -9.58 -14.59 -19.09
C ALA A 133 -9.78 -15.96 -18.44
N PRO A 134 -8.73 -16.58 -17.83
CA PRO A 134 -8.90 -17.87 -17.15
C PRO A 134 -9.86 -17.82 -15.97
N LEU A 135 -9.85 -16.71 -15.21
CA LEU A 135 -10.76 -16.50 -14.06
C LEU A 135 -12.16 -16.13 -14.51
N LEU A 136 -12.28 -15.28 -15.53
CA LEU A 136 -13.57 -14.78 -15.99
C LEU A 136 -14.31 -15.79 -16.87
N ARG A 137 -13.61 -16.72 -17.54
CA ARG A 137 -14.18 -17.77 -18.41
C ARG A 137 -15.32 -17.22 -19.29
N GLY A 138 -15.06 -16.12 -20.01
CA GLY A 138 -16.07 -15.44 -20.84
C GLY A 138 -17.03 -14.52 -20.09
N GLY A 139 -16.97 -14.48 -18.76
CA GLY A 139 -17.79 -13.57 -17.96
C GLY A 139 -17.55 -12.08 -18.30
N PRO A 140 -18.57 -11.23 -18.22
CA PRO A 140 -18.45 -9.85 -18.64
C PRO A 140 -17.60 -9.02 -17.65
N LEU A 141 -16.58 -8.35 -18.16
CA LEU A 141 -15.87 -7.28 -17.48
C LEU A 141 -15.94 -6.01 -18.33
N SER A 142 -16.88 -5.13 -17.98
CA SER A 142 -17.04 -3.84 -18.65
C SER A 142 -16.06 -2.80 -18.10
N LYS A 143 -15.79 -1.75 -18.88
CA LYS A 143 -15.00 -0.60 -18.42
C LYS A 143 -15.62 0.04 -17.18
N ASP A 144 -16.95 0.16 -17.13
CA ASP A 144 -17.69 0.73 -16.00
C ASP A 144 -17.55 -0.10 -14.73
N ALA A 145 -17.39 -1.42 -14.87
CA ALA A 145 -17.13 -2.28 -13.73
C ALA A 145 -15.74 -1.99 -13.13
N VAL A 146 -14.73 -1.81 -13.96
CA VAL A 146 -13.38 -1.40 -13.52
C VAL A 146 -13.41 0.00 -12.93
N SER A 147 -14.08 0.95 -13.58
CA SER A 147 -14.22 2.32 -13.07
C SER A 147 -14.88 2.37 -11.69
N ARG A 148 -15.92 1.55 -11.45
CA ARG A 148 -16.54 1.45 -10.13
C ARG A 148 -15.60 0.87 -9.07
N LEU A 149 -14.75 -0.11 -9.44
CA LEU A 149 -13.74 -0.65 -8.52
C LEU A 149 -12.71 0.41 -8.15
N VAL A 150 -12.23 1.18 -9.13
CA VAL A 150 -11.31 2.30 -8.90
C VAL A 150 -11.99 3.41 -8.10
N GLY A 151 -13.27 3.70 -8.33
CA GLY A 151 -14.06 4.65 -7.54
C GLY A 151 -14.16 4.25 -6.07
N ARG A 152 -14.41 2.96 -5.78
CA ARG A 152 -14.37 2.44 -4.40
C ARG A 152 -12.98 2.58 -3.78
N LEU A 153 -11.92 2.26 -4.52
CA LEU A 153 -10.55 2.46 -4.05
C LEU A 153 -10.27 3.93 -3.70
N LYS A 154 -10.87 4.88 -4.45
CA LYS A 154 -10.77 6.31 -4.13
C LYS A 154 -11.46 6.63 -2.81
N SER A 155 -12.67 6.14 -2.57
CA SER A 155 -13.38 6.34 -1.29
C SER A 155 -12.59 5.74 -0.12
N ASP A 156 -12.08 4.52 -0.29
CA ASP A 156 -11.25 3.87 0.72
C ASP A 156 -9.93 4.63 0.99
N PHE A 157 -9.37 5.29 -0.04
CA PHE A 157 -8.19 6.14 0.10
C PHE A 157 -8.49 7.40 0.92
N GLU A 158 -9.62 8.05 0.66
CA GLU A 158 -10.02 9.24 1.43
C GLU A 158 -10.33 8.87 2.90
N GLU A 159 -11.03 7.76 3.14
CA GLU A 159 -11.21 7.23 4.51
C GLU A 159 -9.88 6.95 5.20
N TRP A 160 -8.95 6.29 4.50
CA TRP A 160 -7.63 6.00 5.02
C TRP A 160 -6.84 7.27 5.35
N ARG A 161 -6.91 8.30 4.50
CA ARG A 161 -6.26 9.59 4.75
C ARG A 161 -6.82 10.35 5.95
N GLN A 162 -8.10 10.16 6.23
CA GLN A 162 -8.82 10.84 7.31
C GLN A 162 -8.83 10.04 8.62
N ARG A 163 -8.35 8.80 8.61
CA ARG A 163 -8.43 7.91 9.78
C ARG A 163 -7.73 8.51 10.99
N ASP A 164 -8.29 8.27 12.16
CA ASP A 164 -7.67 8.58 13.44
C ASP A 164 -6.38 7.76 13.62
N LEU A 165 -5.32 8.39 14.09
CA LEU A 165 -4.02 7.78 14.37
C LEU A 165 -3.66 7.81 15.87
N GLY A 166 -4.55 8.31 16.73
CA GLY A 166 -4.30 8.44 18.18
C GLY A 166 -3.99 7.12 18.86
N THR A 167 -4.57 6.01 18.35
CA THR A 167 -4.31 4.67 18.89
C THR A 167 -3.06 4.00 18.33
N ASP A 168 -2.44 4.59 17.30
CA ASP A 168 -1.30 3.95 16.60
C ASP A 168 0.01 4.02 17.39
N ALA A 169 0.08 4.79 18.48
CA ALA A 169 1.26 4.92 19.36
C ALA A 169 2.59 5.07 18.57
N ILE A 170 2.62 6.05 17.67
CA ILE A 170 3.77 6.29 16.78
C ILE A 170 4.95 6.80 17.59
N ARG A 171 6.06 6.05 17.59
CA ARG A 171 7.30 6.39 18.28
C ARG A 171 8.30 7.11 17.37
N TYR A 172 8.45 6.64 16.13
CA TYR A 172 9.38 7.24 15.17
C TYR A 172 8.65 7.60 13.88
N LEU A 173 9.08 8.69 13.25
CA LEU A 173 8.65 9.08 11.91
C LEU A 173 9.82 8.96 10.93
N MET A 174 9.53 8.55 9.71
CA MET A 174 10.41 8.69 8.55
C MET A 174 9.66 9.48 7.50
N LEU A 175 10.28 10.53 6.98
CA LEU A 175 9.70 11.43 5.99
C LEU A 175 10.66 11.58 4.83
N ASP A 176 10.12 11.51 3.61
CA ASP A 176 10.91 11.59 2.38
C ASP A 176 10.04 12.09 1.22
N GLY A 177 10.62 12.91 0.36
CA GLY A 177 10.02 13.37 -0.89
C GLY A 177 10.43 12.44 -2.03
N TRP A 178 9.47 11.81 -2.70
CA TRP A 178 9.71 10.94 -3.83
C TRP A 178 9.16 11.52 -5.13
N TYR A 179 9.97 11.57 -6.19
CA TYR A 179 9.67 12.22 -7.46
C TYR A 179 9.58 11.20 -8.61
N PRO A 180 8.51 10.39 -8.70
CA PRO A 180 8.35 9.45 -9.80
C PRO A 180 8.16 10.18 -11.13
N ARG A 181 8.77 9.62 -12.18
CA ARG A 181 8.46 9.98 -13.56
C ARG A 181 7.32 9.12 -14.05
N VAL A 182 6.16 9.71 -14.24
CA VAL A 182 4.96 9.03 -14.73
C VAL A 182 4.53 9.58 -16.06
N ARG A 183 3.80 8.77 -16.81
CA ARG A 183 3.20 9.20 -18.07
C ARG A 183 1.75 9.59 -17.81
N LEU A 184 1.45 10.87 -18.04
CA LEU A 184 0.08 11.39 -18.04
C LEU A 184 -0.32 11.70 -19.48
N GLY A 185 -1.20 10.91 -20.05
CA GLY A 185 -1.54 11.00 -21.47
C GLY A 185 -0.32 10.80 -22.36
N ARG A 186 0.05 11.84 -23.13
CA ARG A 186 1.22 11.83 -24.03
C ARG A 186 2.50 12.38 -23.41
N ARG A 187 2.42 12.99 -22.22
CA ARG A 187 3.58 13.66 -21.57
C ARG A 187 4.15 12.80 -20.46
N ARG A 188 5.47 12.91 -20.24
CA ARG A 188 6.14 12.39 -19.05
C ARG A 188 6.38 13.54 -18.08
N VAL A 189 5.85 13.40 -16.87
CA VAL A 189 5.97 14.41 -15.82
C VAL A 189 6.64 13.80 -14.58
N ARG A 190 7.25 14.65 -13.76
CA ARG A 190 7.65 14.27 -12.41
C ARG A 190 6.51 14.65 -11.48
N VAL A 191 6.06 13.71 -10.66
CA VAL A 191 4.97 13.92 -9.70
C VAL A 191 5.60 13.88 -8.31
N PRO A 192 5.69 15.02 -7.60
CA PRO A 192 6.22 15.02 -6.25
C PRO A 192 5.21 14.35 -5.31
N VAL A 193 5.65 13.30 -4.63
CA VAL A 193 4.87 12.58 -3.62
C VAL A 193 5.61 12.64 -2.30
N LEU A 194 5.00 13.25 -1.30
CA LEU A 194 5.49 13.24 0.07
C LEU A 194 4.98 11.98 0.77
N VAL A 195 5.90 11.22 1.32
CA VAL A 195 5.62 9.94 1.96
C VAL A 195 5.98 10.01 3.44
N THR A 196 5.02 9.68 4.30
CA THR A 196 5.24 9.60 5.75
C THR A 196 5.04 8.19 6.24
N LEU A 197 6.08 7.62 6.84
CA LEU A 197 6.09 6.30 7.46
C LEU A 197 6.21 6.45 8.97
N GLY A 198 5.26 5.88 9.70
CA GLY A 198 5.31 5.75 11.16
C GLY A 198 5.89 4.40 11.59
N ILE A 199 6.53 4.40 12.74
CA ILE A 199 6.96 3.18 13.43
C ILE A 199 6.27 3.18 14.78
N ARG A 200 5.41 2.20 15.01
CA ARG A 200 4.65 2.03 16.25
C ARG A 200 5.55 1.55 17.38
N ALA A 201 5.06 1.64 18.60
CA ALA A 201 5.77 1.18 19.81
C ALA A 201 6.13 -0.32 19.75
N ASP A 202 5.36 -1.14 19.05
CA ASP A 202 5.64 -2.57 18.83
C ASP A 202 6.64 -2.84 17.69
N GLY A 203 7.16 -1.78 17.06
CA GLY A 203 8.09 -1.85 15.93
C GLY A 203 7.43 -2.08 14.58
N GLN A 204 6.10 -2.16 14.48
CA GLN A 204 5.42 -2.24 13.20
C GLN A 204 5.57 -0.92 12.43
N ARG A 205 5.83 -1.05 11.14
CA ARG A 205 5.87 0.09 10.23
C ARG A 205 4.52 0.27 9.56
N VAL A 206 4.06 1.50 9.50
CA VAL A 206 2.78 1.87 8.88
C VAL A 206 2.95 3.13 8.05
N VAL A 207 2.44 3.15 6.82
CA VAL A 207 2.37 4.39 6.04
C VAL A 207 1.23 5.24 6.60
N LEU A 208 1.57 6.45 7.02
CA LEU A 208 0.63 7.37 7.66
C LEU A 208 -0.02 8.29 6.66
N ASP A 209 0.76 8.81 5.71
CA ASP A 209 0.27 9.73 4.68
C ASP A 209 1.00 9.54 3.34
N LEU A 210 0.27 9.81 2.27
CA LEU A 210 0.73 9.93 0.89
C LEU A 210 0.11 11.19 0.33
N ARG A 211 0.92 12.18 -0.03
CA ARG A 211 0.43 13.47 -0.50
C ARG A 211 1.14 13.92 -1.77
N LEU A 212 0.38 14.46 -2.71
CA LEU A 212 0.96 15.22 -3.82
C LEU A 212 1.39 16.59 -3.32
N ALA A 213 2.53 17.06 -3.79
CA ALA A 213 2.98 18.42 -3.60
C ALA A 213 3.33 19.04 -4.97
N GLY A 214 3.14 20.35 -5.12
CA GLY A 214 3.62 21.04 -6.32
C GLY A 214 5.16 21.07 -6.35
N GLN A 215 5.76 21.34 -5.18
CA GLN A 215 7.19 21.29 -4.90
C GLN A 215 7.41 20.86 -3.45
N GLU A 216 8.58 20.35 -3.15
CA GLU A 216 8.98 20.00 -1.79
C GLU A 216 9.45 21.26 -1.03
N THR A 217 8.48 22.01 -0.53
CA THR A 217 8.71 23.25 0.23
C THR A 217 8.44 23.04 1.70
N ALA A 218 8.87 23.99 2.53
CA ALA A 218 8.53 23.99 3.96
C ALA A 218 7.01 24.00 4.17
N ALA A 219 6.27 24.82 3.40
CA ALA A 219 4.82 24.88 3.49
C ALA A 219 4.14 23.56 3.16
N ALA A 220 4.62 22.83 2.13
CA ALA A 220 4.09 21.51 1.79
C ALA A 220 4.31 20.49 2.90
N TRP A 221 5.45 20.55 3.59
CA TRP A 221 5.73 19.70 4.74
C TRP A 221 4.94 20.13 5.98
N GLU A 222 4.74 21.44 6.21
CA GLU A 222 3.85 21.93 7.27
C GLU A 222 2.45 21.37 7.13
N GLU A 223 1.87 21.41 5.92
CA GLU A 223 0.55 20.81 5.67
C GLU A 223 0.51 19.29 5.96
N VAL A 224 1.57 18.55 5.67
CA VAL A 224 1.66 17.12 6.01
C VAL A 224 1.65 16.92 7.52
N ILE A 225 2.46 17.70 8.24
CA ILE A 225 2.60 17.58 9.70
C ILE A 225 1.32 18.03 10.41
N ASP A 226 0.72 19.15 9.99
CA ASP A 226 -0.55 19.62 10.52
C ASP A 226 -1.66 18.57 10.33
N HIS A 227 -1.68 17.90 9.17
CA HIS A 227 -2.62 16.83 8.91
C HIS A 227 -2.40 15.61 9.82
N LEU A 228 -1.15 15.26 10.13
CA LEU A 228 -0.85 14.20 11.09
C LEU A 228 -1.32 14.54 12.49
N VAL A 229 -1.10 15.79 12.92
CA VAL A 229 -1.54 16.30 14.23
C VAL A 229 -3.07 16.33 14.31
N ALA A 230 -3.74 16.82 13.28
CA ALA A 230 -5.21 16.81 13.20
C ALA A 230 -5.80 15.38 13.32
N ARG A 231 -5.04 14.36 12.89
CA ARG A 231 -5.38 12.93 13.02
C ARG A 231 -4.84 12.31 14.31
N GLN A 232 -4.49 13.15 15.31
CA GLN A 232 -4.08 12.77 16.66
C GLN A 232 -2.75 11.99 16.75
N VAL A 233 -1.82 12.19 15.81
CA VAL A 233 -0.45 11.72 16.00
C VAL A 233 0.19 12.50 17.13
N GLY A 234 0.50 11.82 18.23
CA GLY A 234 1.25 12.40 19.35
C GLY A 234 2.67 12.79 18.96
N VAL A 235 3.37 13.51 19.84
CA VAL A 235 4.78 13.91 19.63
C VAL A 235 5.66 12.65 19.50
N PRO A 236 6.31 12.41 18.34
CA PRO A 236 7.19 11.27 18.18
C PRO A 236 8.47 11.45 19.00
N THR A 237 9.12 10.33 19.32
CA THR A 237 10.44 10.37 20.00
C THR A 237 11.56 10.76 19.03
N LEU A 238 11.42 10.40 17.74
CA LEU A 238 12.45 10.63 16.73
C LEU A 238 11.83 10.83 15.36
N ALA A 239 12.35 11.78 14.59
CA ALA A 239 12.11 11.89 13.15
C ALA A 239 13.40 11.61 12.36
N LEU A 240 13.28 10.78 11.31
CA LEU A 240 14.38 10.49 10.37
C LEU A 240 14.07 11.17 9.04
N LEU A 241 15.01 11.96 8.54
CA LEU A 241 14.87 12.72 7.29
C LEU A 241 16.19 12.78 6.50
N ASP A 242 16.10 13.18 5.25
CA ASP A 242 17.24 13.26 4.34
C ASP A 242 18.11 14.52 4.53
N GLY A 243 17.64 15.47 5.34
CA GLY A 243 18.30 16.77 5.57
C GLY A 243 17.73 17.90 4.71
N ASN A 244 16.52 17.74 4.18
CA ASN A 244 15.77 18.81 3.55
C ASN A 244 15.48 19.95 4.53
N PRO A 245 15.94 21.21 4.27
CA PRO A 245 15.76 22.29 5.22
C PRO A 245 14.29 22.66 5.45
N GLY A 246 13.44 22.54 4.42
CA GLY A 246 12.02 22.81 4.53
C GLY A 246 11.29 21.83 5.46
N LEU A 247 11.60 20.55 5.33
CA LEU A 247 11.09 19.50 6.22
C LEU A 247 11.57 19.72 7.67
N HIS A 248 12.87 20.03 7.82
CA HIS A 248 13.43 20.32 9.13
C HIS A 248 12.73 21.49 9.82
N ALA A 249 12.52 22.61 9.08
CA ALA A 249 11.82 23.79 9.62
C ALA A 249 10.38 23.47 10.04
N ALA A 250 9.65 22.71 9.20
CA ALA A 250 8.28 22.30 9.49
C ALA A 250 8.18 21.43 10.75
N LEU A 251 9.11 20.45 10.91
CA LEU A 251 9.15 19.62 12.12
C LEU A 251 9.47 20.44 13.38
N ARG A 252 10.44 21.37 13.32
CA ARG A 252 10.82 22.23 14.44
C ARG A 252 9.71 23.21 14.83
N LYS A 253 8.94 23.69 13.88
CA LYS A 253 7.80 24.56 14.13
C LYS A 253 6.72 23.84 14.96
N GLN A 254 6.38 22.61 14.59
CA GLN A 254 5.32 21.84 15.23
C GLN A 254 5.78 21.14 16.51
N TRP A 255 7.00 20.57 16.49
CA TRP A 255 7.59 19.83 17.61
C TRP A 255 9.01 20.32 17.90
N PRO A 256 9.18 21.45 18.63
CA PRO A 256 10.46 22.10 18.86
C PRO A 256 11.51 21.19 19.51
N THR A 257 11.09 20.28 20.39
CA THR A 257 11.96 19.38 21.17
C THR A 257 12.18 18.01 20.51
N LEU A 258 11.58 17.76 19.34
CA LEU A 258 11.68 16.49 18.63
C LEU A 258 13.13 16.16 18.30
N ALA A 259 13.60 14.97 18.67
CA ALA A 259 14.89 14.50 18.23
C ALA A 259 14.87 14.25 16.71
N ILE A 260 15.86 14.75 16.00
CA ILE A 260 15.99 14.58 14.55
C ILE A 260 17.24 13.76 14.28
N GLN A 261 17.11 12.76 13.42
CA GLN A 261 18.19 11.98 12.84
C GLN A 261 18.28 12.28 11.34
N ARG A 262 19.39 12.81 10.89
CA ARG A 262 19.65 12.95 9.45
C ARG A 262 20.11 11.63 8.86
N CYS A 263 19.59 11.27 7.70
CA CYS A 263 19.91 10.03 7.01
C CYS A 263 21.39 9.96 6.63
N THR A 264 22.12 9.00 7.19
CA THR A 264 23.54 8.83 6.95
C THR A 264 23.85 8.43 5.50
N ALA A 265 22.93 7.73 4.81
CA ALA A 265 23.12 7.37 3.40
C ALA A 265 23.03 8.60 2.49
N HIS A 266 22.06 9.49 2.73
CA HIS A 266 21.96 10.75 2.00
C HIS A 266 23.16 11.65 2.28
N LYS A 267 23.61 11.72 3.54
CA LYS A 267 24.81 12.50 3.88
C LYS A 267 26.06 11.99 3.16
N LEU A 268 26.26 10.68 3.06
CA LEU A 268 27.37 10.13 2.29
C LEU A 268 27.31 10.60 0.82
N ARG A 269 26.15 10.54 0.17
CA ARG A 269 25.99 11.05 -1.21
C ARG A 269 26.35 12.53 -1.32
N ASN A 270 25.96 13.33 -0.31
CA ASN A 270 26.30 14.75 -0.26
C ASN A 270 27.81 14.97 -0.09
N LEU A 271 28.50 14.19 0.77
CA LEU A 271 29.95 14.27 0.92
C LEU A 271 30.67 13.92 -0.39
N LEU A 272 30.27 12.84 -1.05
CA LEU A 272 30.84 12.44 -2.33
C LEU A 272 30.63 13.49 -3.43
N SER A 273 29.49 14.17 -3.46
CA SER A 273 29.24 15.27 -4.40
C SER A 273 30.14 16.50 -4.19
N LYS A 274 30.75 16.63 -3.00
CA LYS A 274 31.71 17.70 -2.65
C LYS A 274 33.18 17.30 -2.86
N ALA A 275 33.43 16.01 -3.09
CA ALA A 275 34.77 15.47 -3.28
C ALA A 275 35.08 15.24 -4.76
N PRO A 276 36.33 15.44 -5.23
CA PRO A 276 36.77 14.95 -6.53
C PRO A 276 36.64 13.44 -6.64
N ALA A 277 36.37 12.94 -7.86
CA ALA A 277 36.08 11.52 -8.09
C ALA A 277 37.16 10.55 -7.55
N HIS A 278 38.43 10.91 -7.63
CA HIS A 278 39.54 10.09 -7.15
C HIS A 278 39.59 9.96 -5.62
N LEU A 279 38.86 10.79 -4.85
CA LEU A 279 38.77 10.71 -3.38
C LEU A 279 37.50 10.00 -2.91
N HIS A 280 36.58 9.63 -3.82
CA HIS A 280 35.29 9.07 -3.43
C HIS A 280 35.39 7.79 -2.60
N GLU A 281 36.28 6.88 -2.97
CA GLU A 281 36.47 5.62 -2.26
C GLU A 281 36.97 5.85 -0.83
N GLU A 282 37.99 6.70 -0.68
CA GLU A 282 38.58 7.03 0.61
C GLU A 282 37.60 7.78 1.53
N VAL A 283 36.86 8.77 0.99
CA VAL A 283 35.79 9.47 1.74
C VAL A 283 34.74 8.48 2.19
N ALA A 284 34.31 7.58 1.33
CA ALA A 284 33.27 6.61 1.65
C ALA A 284 33.74 5.59 2.70
N GLU A 285 34.99 5.15 2.64
CA GLU A 285 35.57 4.21 3.62
C GLU A 285 35.69 4.87 5.00
N ASP A 286 36.31 6.05 5.08
CA ASP A 286 36.44 6.79 6.33
C ASP A 286 35.08 7.12 6.94
N TYR A 287 34.11 7.53 6.12
CA TYR A 287 32.75 7.80 6.56
C TYR A 287 32.04 6.55 7.11
N ARG A 288 32.15 5.41 6.40
CA ARG A 288 31.58 4.15 6.88
C ARG A 288 32.22 3.72 8.18
N ARG A 289 33.54 3.80 8.32
CA ARG A 289 34.23 3.48 9.57
C ARG A 289 33.71 4.32 10.74
N MET A 290 33.43 5.60 10.50
CA MET A 290 32.86 6.49 11.51
C MET A 290 31.42 6.10 11.86
N ILE A 291 30.52 5.97 10.85
CA ILE A 291 29.09 5.76 11.09
C ILE A 291 28.78 4.35 11.61
N TYR A 292 29.56 3.34 11.23
CA TYR A 292 29.33 1.95 11.63
C TYR A 292 30.20 1.50 12.83
N GLY A 293 30.76 2.44 13.57
CA GLY A 293 31.43 2.14 14.83
C GLY A 293 30.48 1.41 15.81
N GLU A 294 31.05 0.52 16.61
CA GLU A 294 30.30 -0.35 17.53
C GLU A 294 29.95 0.34 18.85
N THR A 295 30.73 1.35 19.24
CA THR A 295 30.51 2.10 20.47
C THR A 295 30.36 3.59 20.20
N ARG A 296 29.71 4.29 21.10
CA ARG A 296 29.54 5.74 21.03
C ARG A 296 30.89 6.46 20.99
N GLU A 297 31.79 6.08 21.88
CA GLU A 297 33.14 6.65 21.99
C GLU A 297 33.95 6.42 20.71
N GLY A 298 33.81 5.23 20.10
CA GLY A 298 34.44 4.88 18.84
C GLY A 298 33.96 5.77 17.68
N VAL A 299 32.67 5.99 17.60
CA VAL A 299 32.05 6.89 16.58
C VAL A 299 32.52 8.32 16.79
N GLU A 300 32.53 8.84 18.02
CA GLU A 300 32.97 10.21 18.33
C GLU A 300 34.47 10.42 18.03
N LYS A 301 35.31 9.42 18.35
CA LYS A 301 36.73 9.44 17.99
C LYS A 301 36.94 9.45 16.49
N ALA A 302 36.21 8.60 15.77
CA ALA A 302 36.29 8.52 14.32
C ALA A 302 35.75 9.82 13.63
N ARG A 303 34.72 10.46 14.18
CA ARG A 303 34.21 11.77 13.75
C ARG A 303 35.30 12.85 13.83
N LYS A 304 36.01 12.94 14.97
CA LYS A 304 37.12 13.88 15.14
C LYS A 304 38.23 13.63 14.13
N ALA A 305 38.62 12.35 13.96
CA ALA A 305 39.63 11.96 12.98
C ALA A 305 39.25 12.28 11.54
N PHE A 306 38.00 11.97 11.15
CA PHE A 306 37.44 12.31 9.84
C PHE A 306 37.50 13.81 9.59
N THR A 307 36.98 14.61 10.50
CA THR A 307 36.97 16.07 10.36
C THR A 307 38.39 16.64 10.24
N LYS A 308 39.32 16.19 11.09
CA LYS A 308 40.72 16.63 11.04
C LYS A 308 41.39 16.29 9.70
N LYS A 309 41.23 15.06 9.22
CA LYS A 309 41.81 14.61 7.94
C LYS A 309 41.25 15.40 6.75
N TRP A 310 39.93 15.51 6.67
CA TRP A 310 39.28 16.08 5.50
C TRP A 310 39.30 17.62 5.47
N ARG A 311 39.47 18.31 6.60
CA ARG A 311 39.76 19.74 6.63
C ARG A 311 41.03 20.09 5.84
N LEU A 312 42.03 19.20 5.91
CA LEU A 312 43.31 19.41 5.21
C LEU A 312 43.26 18.96 3.75
N ARG A 313 42.59 17.82 3.46
CA ARG A 313 42.61 17.22 2.11
C ARG A 313 41.49 17.70 1.20
N CYS A 314 40.29 17.94 1.73
CA CYS A 314 39.15 18.46 1.00
C CYS A 314 38.21 19.20 1.96
N PRO A 315 38.43 20.51 2.20
CA PRO A 315 37.68 21.32 3.17
C PRO A 315 36.15 21.26 2.95
N ALA A 316 35.70 21.16 1.69
CA ALA A 316 34.29 21.07 1.35
C ALA A 316 33.61 19.80 1.91
N VAL A 317 34.34 18.69 2.00
CA VAL A 317 33.84 17.44 2.62
C VAL A 317 33.71 17.63 4.12
N ALA A 318 34.73 18.23 4.79
CA ALA A 318 34.66 18.50 6.22
C ALA A 318 33.53 19.47 6.57
N ALA A 319 33.41 20.58 5.85
CA ALA A 319 32.33 21.55 6.03
C ALA A 319 30.94 20.93 5.83
N SER A 320 30.80 20.04 4.84
CA SER A 320 29.54 19.32 4.63
C SER A 320 29.21 18.36 5.79
N LEU A 321 30.18 17.71 6.43
CA LEU A 321 29.93 16.90 7.62
C LEU A 321 29.52 17.79 8.80
N GLU A 322 30.23 18.90 9.01
CA GLU A 322 29.98 19.83 10.11
C GLU A 322 28.60 20.48 10.03
N GLU A 323 28.13 20.80 8.80
CA GLU A 323 26.78 21.29 8.55
C GLU A 323 25.70 20.32 9.06
N ALA A 324 25.93 19.02 8.98
CA ALA A 324 24.98 18.03 9.49
C ALA A 324 24.89 18.02 11.03
N GLY A 325 25.93 18.50 11.70
CA GLY A 325 25.95 18.65 13.15
C GLY A 325 25.76 17.34 13.91
N ASP A 326 25.16 17.45 15.09
CA ASP A 326 24.90 16.29 15.97
C ASP A 326 23.67 15.48 15.51
N GLU A 327 22.81 16.07 14.68
CA GLU A 327 21.64 15.38 14.15
C GLU A 327 22.00 14.16 13.26
N LEU A 328 23.22 14.10 12.74
CA LEU A 328 23.72 12.91 12.05
C LEU A 328 24.02 11.73 13.00
N PHE A 329 24.20 12.01 14.27
CA PHE A 329 24.61 11.07 15.30
C PHE A 329 23.55 10.87 16.39
N THR A 330 22.34 11.37 16.21
CA THR A 330 21.23 11.23 17.16
C THR A 330 20.92 9.77 17.48
N PHE A 331 21.13 8.86 16.52
CA PHE A 331 20.95 7.41 16.73
C PHE A 331 21.76 6.84 17.91
N LEU A 332 22.89 7.47 18.27
CA LEU A 332 23.73 7.07 19.41
C LEU A 332 23.03 7.23 20.76
N GLN A 333 21.96 8.00 20.85
CA GLN A 333 21.15 8.17 22.06
C GLN A 333 20.20 6.99 22.29
N PHE A 334 20.05 6.10 21.31
CA PHE A 334 19.16 4.95 21.33
C PHE A 334 19.94 3.66 21.58
N PRO A 335 19.25 2.57 21.99
CA PRO A 335 19.90 1.27 22.18
C PRO A 335 20.66 0.80 20.94
N PRO A 336 21.87 0.23 21.08
CA PRO A 336 22.70 -0.19 19.94
C PRO A 336 22.00 -1.12 18.95
N ALA A 337 21.11 -1.99 19.42
CA ALA A 337 20.30 -2.87 18.56
C ALA A 337 19.44 -2.11 17.55
N GLN A 338 19.08 -0.86 17.84
CA GLN A 338 18.27 -0.01 16.95
C GLN A 338 19.10 0.80 15.96
N TRP A 339 20.40 1.00 16.20
CA TRP A 339 21.24 1.90 15.41
C TRP A 339 21.17 1.62 13.91
N LYS A 340 21.21 0.34 13.52
CA LYS A 340 21.09 -0.08 12.12
C LYS A 340 19.79 0.43 11.45
N GLY A 341 18.71 0.45 12.20
CA GLY A 341 17.40 0.87 11.70
C GLY A 341 17.15 2.37 11.77
N LEU A 342 17.90 3.09 12.62
CA LEU A 342 17.73 4.53 12.85
C LEU A 342 18.73 5.40 12.08
N ARG A 343 19.82 4.83 11.55
CA ARG A 343 20.82 5.59 10.77
C ARG A 343 20.32 6.08 9.43
N THR A 344 19.34 5.41 8.83
CA THR A 344 18.95 5.63 7.43
C THR A 344 17.44 5.58 7.24
N THR A 345 16.97 6.27 6.21
CA THR A 345 15.61 6.18 5.68
C THR A 345 15.41 5.00 4.71
N ASN A 346 16.29 4.00 4.72
CA ASN A 346 16.25 2.85 3.79
C ASN A 346 14.90 2.13 3.74
N ALA A 347 14.10 2.21 4.81
CA ALA A 347 12.76 1.65 4.84
C ALA A 347 11.84 2.37 3.84
N LEU A 348 11.90 3.71 3.78
CA LEU A 348 11.19 4.52 2.79
C LEU A 348 11.78 4.33 1.39
N GLU A 349 13.10 4.29 1.25
CA GLU A 349 13.75 4.05 -0.05
C GLU A 349 13.25 2.73 -0.68
N ARG A 350 13.11 1.65 0.11
CA ARG A 350 12.53 0.37 -0.36
C ARG A 350 11.07 0.50 -0.79
N ILE A 351 10.25 1.23 -0.06
CA ILE A 351 8.87 1.50 -0.44
C ILE A 351 8.84 2.28 -1.75
N ASN A 352 9.68 3.32 -1.87
CA ASN A 352 9.80 4.13 -3.06
C ASN A 352 10.30 3.32 -4.27
N GLU A 353 11.18 2.32 -4.06
CA GLU A 353 11.61 1.39 -5.11
C GLU A 353 10.46 0.48 -5.59
N GLU A 354 9.67 -0.08 -4.68
CA GLU A 354 8.49 -0.87 -5.05
C GLU A 354 7.47 0.00 -5.81
N PHE A 355 7.23 1.22 -5.35
CA PHE A 355 6.41 2.19 -6.06
C PHE A 355 6.96 2.48 -7.46
N ARG A 356 8.27 2.68 -7.59
CA ARG A 356 8.95 2.93 -8.86
C ARG A 356 8.78 1.78 -9.85
N ARG A 357 8.89 0.53 -9.39
CA ARG A 357 8.66 -0.64 -10.23
C ARG A 357 7.27 -0.62 -10.84
N ARG A 358 6.24 -0.28 -10.05
CA ARG A 358 4.84 -0.25 -10.51
C ARG A 358 4.53 0.95 -11.40
N THR A 359 5.04 2.13 -11.07
CA THR A 359 4.82 3.33 -11.91
C THR A 359 5.53 3.24 -13.26
N LYS A 360 6.67 2.53 -13.36
CA LYS A 360 7.35 2.28 -14.64
C LYS A 360 6.57 1.36 -15.57
N THR A 361 5.84 0.39 -15.04
CA THR A 361 5.06 -0.59 -15.82
C THR A 361 3.74 -0.04 -16.30
N GLN A 362 3.25 1.06 -15.71
CA GLN A 362 2.03 1.73 -16.15
C GLN A 362 2.23 2.40 -17.52
N ALA A 363 1.37 2.06 -18.48
CA ALA A 363 1.44 2.63 -19.82
C ALA A 363 1.11 4.13 -19.81
N SER A 364 0.10 4.54 -19.05
CA SER A 364 -0.31 5.92 -18.81
C SER A 364 -1.25 5.96 -17.61
N LEU A 365 -1.14 7.00 -16.80
CA LEU A 365 -2.08 7.32 -15.74
C LEU A 365 -3.00 8.45 -16.18
N PRO A 366 -4.27 8.49 -15.75
CA PRO A 366 -5.23 9.52 -16.16
C PRO A 366 -4.92 10.89 -15.52
N SER A 367 -4.39 10.91 -14.31
CA SER A 367 -4.05 12.13 -13.55
C SER A 367 -2.92 11.86 -12.55
N GLU A 368 -2.41 12.92 -11.92
CA GLU A 368 -1.44 12.81 -10.82
C GLU A 368 -2.04 12.11 -9.61
N GLU A 369 -3.31 12.38 -9.28
CA GLU A 369 -4.05 11.70 -8.21
C GLU A 369 -4.11 10.19 -8.41
N ALA A 370 -4.15 9.73 -9.67
CA ALA A 370 -4.11 8.30 -9.96
C ALA A 370 -2.79 7.64 -9.51
N VAL A 371 -1.72 8.42 -9.34
CA VAL A 371 -0.46 7.95 -8.73
C VAL A 371 -0.72 7.57 -7.27
N LEU A 372 -1.35 8.46 -6.49
CA LEU A 372 -1.66 8.20 -5.07
C LEU A 372 -2.56 6.97 -4.91
N LEU A 373 -3.59 6.84 -5.77
CA LEU A 373 -4.48 5.68 -5.75
C LEU A 373 -3.74 4.38 -6.06
N LEU A 374 -2.79 4.41 -7.01
CA LEU A 374 -1.93 3.26 -7.30
C LEU A 374 -1.08 2.89 -6.09
N LEU A 375 -0.43 3.87 -5.46
CA LEU A 375 0.44 3.64 -4.30
C LEU A 375 -0.36 3.11 -3.11
N PHE A 376 -1.50 3.71 -2.81
CA PHE A 376 -2.42 3.24 -1.78
C PHE A 376 -2.92 1.83 -2.04
N GLY A 377 -3.35 1.54 -3.28
CA GLY A 377 -3.81 0.21 -3.66
C GLY A 377 -2.74 -0.87 -3.47
N LEU A 378 -1.47 -0.56 -3.75
CA LEU A 378 -0.33 -1.45 -3.53
C LEU A 378 -0.09 -1.73 -2.04
N LEU A 379 -0.24 -0.72 -1.18
CA LEU A 379 -0.14 -0.87 0.27
C LEU A 379 -1.30 -1.72 0.80
N ARG A 380 -2.54 -1.38 0.41
CA ARG A 380 -3.76 -2.06 0.87
C ARG A 380 -3.82 -3.52 0.44
N SER A 381 -3.38 -3.85 -0.77
CA SER A 381 -3.37 -5.22 -1.29
C SER A 381 -2.30 -6.12 -0.67
N GLY A 382 -1.42 -5.58 0.20
CA GLY A 382 -0.32 -6.32 0.81
C GLY A 382 0.79 -6.70 -0.18
N GLN A 383 0.79 -6.14 -1.40
CA GLN A 383 1.87 -6.35 -2.37
C GLN A 383 3.19 -5.72 -1.87
N ILE A 384 3.10 -4.68 -1.03
CA ILE A 384 4.24 -4.08 -0.35
C ILE A 384 4.21 -4.54 1.11
N LYS A 385 5.19 -5.38 1.47
CA LYS A 385 5.34 -5.88 2.84
C LYS A 385 6.24 -4.95 3.64
N LEU A 386 5.69 -4.32 4.67
CA LEU A 386 6.44 -3.50 5.61
C LEU A 386 7.04 -4.42 6.69
N ARG A 387 8.38 -4.52 6.71
CA ARG A 387 9.09 -5.29 7.75
C ARG A 387 9.12 -4.51 9.05
N ARG A 388 9.14 -5.18 10.19
CA ARG A 388 9.32 -4.54 11.50
C ARG A 388 10.65 -3.79 11.60
N GLN A 389 10.69 -2.81 12.49
CA GLN A 389 11.89 -2.05 12.82
C GLN A 389 12.96 -2.96 13.43
N VAL A 390 14.21 -2.79 13.01
CA VAL A 390 15.35 -3.50 13.58
C VAL A 390 15.53 -3.04 15.03
N GLY A 391 15.77 -3.97 15.97
CA GLY A 391 15.90 -3.67 17.39
C GLY A 391 14.58 -3.26 18.06
N CYS A 392 13.42 -3.64 17.50
CA CYS A 392 12.11 -3.25 18.04
C CYS A 392 11.86 -3.76 19.47
N LYS A 393 12.50 -4.83 19.90
CA LYS A 393 12.41 -5.35 21.27
C LYS A 393 12.92 -4.33 22.31
N ASP A 394 13.90 -3.50 21.92
CA ASP A 394 14.52 -2.51 22.77
C ASP A 394 13.87 -1.11 22.64
N MET A 395 12.78 -0.97 21.88
CA MET A 395 12.07 0.31 21.74
C MET A 395 11.53 0.87 23.07
N PRO A 396 11.08 0.05 24.03
CA PRO A 396 10.70 0.56 25.35
C PRO A 396 11.83 1.25 26.10
N LEU A 397 13.10 0.89 25.81
CA LEU A 397 14.30 1.48 26.41
C LEU A 397 14.76 2.76 25.71
N ALA A 398 14.12 3.14 24.61
CA ALA A 398 14.44 4.40 23.93
C ALA A 398 14.14 5.59 24.86
N PRO A 399 14.97 6.66 24.81
CA PRO A 399 14.77 7.82 25.67
C PRO A 399 13.34 8.36 25.49
N THR A 400 12.65 8.48 26.60
CA THR A 400 11.43 9.29 26.64
C THR A 400 11.92 10.72 26.74
N LEU A 401 11.68 11.54 25.73
CA LEU A 401 11.92 12.97 25.83
C LEU A 401 11.04 13.44 26.99
N ARG A 402 11.68 13.74 28.13
CA ARG A 402 11.02 14.45 29.20
C ARG A 402 10.54 15.77 28.59
N GLN A 403 9.25 15.97 28.58
CA GLN A 403 8.68 17.31 28.49
C GLN A 403 9.16 18.01 29.76
N GLU A 404 10.33 18.61 29.72
CA GLU A 404 10.64 19.69 30.64
C GLU A 404 9.63 20.78 30.27
N GLN A 405 8.67 20.91 31.16
CA GLN A 405 7.66 21.93 31.16
C GLN A 405 8.36 23.27 30.96
N ALA A 406 8.03 23.93 29.84
CA ALA A 406 8.22 25.36 29.76
C ALA A 406 7.34 25.99 30.89
N ALA A 407 7.98 26.35 31.96
CA ALA A 407 7.45 27.26 32.98
C ALA A 407 7.56 28.70 32.44
#